data_b75530fac478e3f2676081245f1bbe21
#
_entry.id   b75530fac478e3f2676081245f1bbe21
#
_cell.length_a   1.000
_cell.length_b   1.000
_cell.length_c   1.000
_cell.angle_alpha   90.00
_cell.angle_beta   90.00
_cell.angle_gamma   90.00
#
_symmetry.space_group_name_H-M   'P 1'
#
loop_
_entity.id
_entity.type
_entity.pdbx_description
1 polymer ?
#
loop_
_entity_poly.entity_id
_entity_poly.type
_entity_poly.pdbx_seq_one_letter_code
_entity_poly.pdbx_strand_id
1 'polypeptide(L)'
;MGAIENKQLFQEIFAGLSVGDGRLFNESLAEDFCWTIIGTTAWSGTYRSKQAVRTKLLRPLFAQFADRYTNALHRIIAEGDYLAVECRGRVSTKTGKPYNNSYCWICRIADGKLQELTEYMDTELLATALLPPQAD
;
A
#
# COMPACT_ATOMS: atom_id res chain seq x y z
N MET A 1 -7.15 -20.69 1.22
CA MET A 1 -6.16 -20.57 0.16
C MET A 1 -4.76 -20.77 0.74
N GLY A 2 -3.88 -21.39 -0.01
CA GLY A 2 -2.51 -21.61 0.43
C GLY A 2 -1.56 -20.53 -0.06
N ALA A 3 -0.27 -20.70 0.27
CA ALA A 3 0.77 -19.75 -0.06
C ALA A 3 0.90 -19.53 -1.59
N ILE A 4 0.74 -20.57 -2.39
CA ILE A 4 0.85 -20.48 -3.85
C ILE A 4 -0.26 -19.60 -4.41
N GLU A 5 -1.50 -19.80 -4.00
CA GLU A 5 -2.66 -19.04 -4.47
C GLU A 5 -2.57 -17.58 -4.01
N ASN A 6 -2.12 -17.36 -2.78
CA ASN A 6 -1.93 -16.01 -2.24
C ASN A 6 -0.85 -15.25 -3.01
N LYS A 7 0.24 -15.92 -3.36
CA LYS A 7 1.30 -15.34 -4.19
C LYS A 7 0.78 -14.99 -5.59
N GLN A 8 -0.01 -15.88 -6.21
CA GLN A 8 -0.60 -15.63 -7.51
C GLN A 8 -1.54 -14.42 -7.48
N LEU A 9 -2.36 -14.30 -6.43
CA LEU A 9 -3.24 -13.14 -6.26
C LEU A 9 -2.43 -11.85 -6.23
N PHE A 10 -1.33 -11.81 -5.49
CA PHE A 10 -0.50 -10.61 -5.42
C PHE A 10 0.22 -10.33 -6.73
N GLN A 11 0.62 -11.34 -7.47
CA GLN A 11 1.17 -11.13 -8.81
C GLN A 11 0.14 -10.46 -9.74
N GLU A 12 -1.12 -10.86 -9.67
CA GLU A 12 -2.20 -10.24 -10.43
C GLU A 12 -2.49 -8.82 -9.95
N ILE A 13 -2.51 -8.59 -8.63
CA ILE A 13 -2.69 -7.26 -8.06
C ILE A 13 -1.61 -6.31 -8.60
N PHE A 14 -0.36 -6.73 -8.59
CA PHE A 14 0.75 -5.90 -9.06
C PHE A 14 0.81 -5.75 -10.58
N ALA A 15 0.24 -6.67 -11.35
CA ALA A 15 0.07 -6.44 -12.77
C ALA A 15 -0.76 -5.17 -13.01
N GLY A 16 -1.77 -4.93 -12.17
CA GLY A 16 -2.54 -3.68 -12.20
C GLY A 16 -1.76 -2.51 -11.62
N LEU A 17 -1.22 -2.65 -10.41
CA LEU A 17 -0.53 -1.55 -9.73
C LEU A 17 0.67 -1.01 -10.52
N SER A 18 1.35 -1.86 -11.28
CA SER A 18 2.49 -1.44 -12.10
C SER A 18 2.12 -0.48 -13.23
N VAL A 19 0.84 -0.43 -13.61
CA VAL A 19 0.32 0.50 -14.62
C VAL A 19 -0.67 1.51 -14.00
N GLY A 20 -0.72 1.59 -12.69
CA GLY A 20 -1.56 2.55 -11.98
C GLY A 20 -3.03 2.13 -11.86
N ASP A 21 -3.33 0.84 -12.01
CA ASP A 21 -4.69 0.30 -11.86
C ASP A 21 -4.81 -0.42 -10.52
N GLY A 22 -5.48 0.20 -9.55
CA GLY A 22 -5.66 -0.34 -8.21
C GLY A 22 -6.97 -1.08 -7.99
N ARG A 23 -7.74 -1.39 -9.05
CA ARG A 23 -9.07 -1.99 -8.88
C ARG A 23 -9.02 -3.35 -8.20
N LEU A 24 -8.16 -4.26 -8.66
CA LEU A 24 -8.06 -5.58 -8.05
C LEU A 24 -7.55 -5.51 -6.62
N PHE A 25 -6.59 -4.62 -6.34
CA PHE A 25 -6.13 -4.39 -4.97
C PHE A 25 -7.31 -4.00 -4.08
N ASN A 26 -8.10 -3.01 -4.48
CA ASN A 26 -9.25 -2.55 -3.71
C ASN A 26 -10.30 -3.65 -3.52
N GLU A 27 -10.60 -4.40 -4.56
CA GLU A 27 -11.55 -5.51 -4.50
C GLU A 27 -11.09 -6.63 -3.58
N SER A 28 -9.78 -6.79 -3.41
CA SER A 28 -9.19 -7.84 -2.58
C SER A 28 -9.18 -7.51 -1.09
N LEU A 29 -9.49 -6.28 -0.70
CA LEU A 29 -9.50 -5.87 0.69
C LEU A 29 -10.74 -6.38 1.41
N ALA A 30 -10.54 -6.98 2.60
CA ALA A 30 -11.65 -7.30 3.48
C ALA A 30 -12.30 -6.01 4.01
N GLU A 31 -13.58 -6.07 4.38
CA GLU A 31 -14.26 -4.89 4.93
C GLU A 31 -13.60 -4.38 6.20
N ASP A 32 -13.06 -5.27 7.02
CA ASP A 32 -12.35 -4.94 8.27
C ASP A 32 -10.82 -4.87 8.09
N PHE A 33 -10.36 -4.70 6.84
CA PHE A 33 -8.94 -4.58 6.52
C PHE A 33 -8.26 -3.48 7.34
N CYS A 34 -7.04 -3.77 7.82
CA CYS A 34 -6.22 -2.80 8.55
C CYS A 34 -4.91 -2.56 7.82
N TRP A 35 -4.56 -1.29 7.66
CA TRP A 35 -3.28 -0.87 7.08
C TRP A 35 -2.48 -0.13 8.14
N THR A 36 -1.31 -0.66 8.48
CA THR A 36 -0.40 -0.03 9.42
C THR A 36 0.80 0.53 8.68
N ILE A 37 1.09 1.81 8.90
CA ILE A 37 2.31 2.45 8.44
C ILE A 37 3.21 2.60 9.66
N ILE A 38 4.42 2.01 9.58
CA ILE A 38 5.37 2.03 10.71
C ILE A 38 5.97 3.43 10.88
N GLY A 39 6.62 3.63 12.02
CA GLY A 39 7.36 4.85 12.29
C GLY A 39 6.56 5.87 13.07
N THR A 40 7.04 7.12 13.03
CA THR A 40 6.50 8.22 13.85
C THR A 40 6.17 9.46 13.02
N THR A 41 5.94 9.28 11.72
CA THR A 41 5.57 10.38 10.82
C THR A 41 4.11 10.76 11.01
N ALA A 42 3.71 11.87 10.39
CA ALA A 42 2.31 12.30 10.39
C ALA A 42 1.37 11.30 9.71
N TRP A 43 1.91 10.39 8.88
CA TRP A 43 1.14 9.35 8.18
C TRP A 43 1.15 8.02 8.91
N SER A 44 1.98 7.87 9.95
CA SER A 44 2.18 6.60 10.66
C SER A 44 0.99 6.28 11.57
N GLY A 45 0.76 4.98 11.81
CA GLY A 45 -0.33 4.49 12.62
C GLY A 45 -1.12 3.41 11.89
N THR A 46 -2.24 3.01 12.48
CA THR A 46 -3.09 1.96 11.92
C THR A 46 -4.41 2.57 11.47
N TYR A 47 -4.73 2.34 10.20
CA TYR A 47 -6.00 2.72 9.58
C TYR A 47 -6.89 1.49 9.59
N ARG A 48 -7.99 1.54 10.35
CA ARG A 48 -8.84 0.38 10.60
C ARG A 48 -10.12 0.47 9.78
N SER A 49 -10.39 -0.55 9.00
CA SER A 49 -11.46 -0.76 8.03
C SER A 49 -11.09 -0.32 6.63
N LYS A 50 -11.66 -1.00 5.65
CA LYS A 50 -11.49 -0.65 4.24
C LYS A 50 -11.91 0.79 3.97
N GLN A 51 -13.00 1.24 4.59
CA GLN A 51 -13.48 2.60 4.40
C GLN A 51 -12.51 3.63 4.98
N ALA A 52 -11.97 3.40 6.19
CA ALA A 52 -11.00 4.31 6.81
C ALA A 52 -9.72 4.40 5.99
N VAL A 53 -9.25 3.27 5.45
CA VAL A 53 -8.09 3.25 4.55
C VAL A 53 -8.36 4.14 3.34
N ARG A 54 -9.53 4.00 2.73
CA ARG A 54 -9.91 4.79 1.55
C ARG A 54 -9.99 6.28 1.87
N THR A 55 -10.67 6.65 2.96
CA THR A 55 -10.99 8.06 3.24
C THR A 55 -9.90 8.79 4.00
N LYS A 56 -9.18 8.10 4.90
CA LYS A 56 -8.20 8.75 5.78
C LYS A 56 -6.76 8.55 5.32
N LEU A 57 -6.49 7.57 4.48
CA LEU A 57 -5.14 7.31 3.97
C LEU A 57 -5.06 7.57 2.47
N LEU A 58 -5.77 6.79 1.66
CA LEU A 58 -5.56 6.81 0.21
C LEU A 58 -6.02 8.12 -0.44
N ARG A 59 -7.19 8.62 -0.06
CA ARG A 59 -7.72 9.87 -0.64
C ARG A 59 -6.82 11.07 -0.36
N PRO A 60 -6.43 11.34 0.91
CA PRO A 60 -5.51 12.47 1.16
C PRO A 60 -4.12 12.24 0.58
N LEU A 61 -3.65 11.00 0.51
CA LEU A 61 -2.35 10.69 -0.08
C LEU A 61 -2.35 11.00 -1.59
N PHE A 62 -3.32 10.45 -2.31
CA PHE A 62 -3.40 10.63 -3.77
C PHE A 62 -3.68 12.08 -4.17
N ALA A 63 -4.30 12.85 -3.27
CA ALA A 63 -4.52 14.28 -3.51
C ALA A 63 -3.20 15.06 -3.62
N GLN A 64 -2.10 14.54 -3.10
CA GLN A 64 -0.78 15.18 -3.19
C GLN A 64 0.00 14.79 -4.44
N PHE A 65 -0.49 13.85 -5.23
CA PHE A 65 0.22 13.36 -6.41
C PHE A 65 -0.09 14.20 -7.64
N ALA A 66 0.96 14.52 -8.40
CA ALA A 66 0.85 15.32 -9.62
C ALA A 66 0.66 14.47 -10.87
N ASP A 67 1.04 13.19 -10.79
CA ASP A 67 0.90 12.24 -11.89
C ASP A 67 0.40 10.90 -11.39
N ARG A 68 0.38 9.89 -12.26
CA ARG A 68 -0.14 8.58 -11.92
C ARG A 68 0.83 7.82 -11.02
N TYR A 69 0.33 7.40 -9.86
CA TYR A 69 1.08 6.52 -8.98
C TYR A 69 1.13 5.11 -9.55
N THR A 70 2.35 4.56 -9.62
CA THR A 70 2.56 3.16 -10.00
C THR A 70 3.38 2.46 -8.92
N ASN A 71 3.19 1.17 -8.79
CA ASN A 71 3.94 0.37 -7.82
C ASN A 71 4.36 -0.94 -8.47
N ALA A 72 5.67 -1.17 -8.55
CA ALA A 72 6.25 -2.33 -9.23
C ALA A 72 6.66 -3.39 -8.23
N LEU A 73 6.25 -4.62 -8.47
CA LEU A 73 6.63 -5.76 -7.66
C LEU A 73 8.10 -6.10 -7.88
N HIS A 74 8.82 -6.31 -6.77
CA HIS A 74 10.20 -6.77 -6.82
C HIS A 74 10.33 -8.22 -6.37
N ARG A 75 9.72 -8.59 -5.23
CA ARG A 75 9.84 -9.94 -4.67
C ARG A 75 8.65 -10.26 -3.79
N ILE A 76 8.18 -11.52 -3.85
CA ILE A 76 7.18 -12.05 -2.92
C ILE A 76 7.75 -13.30 -2.26
N ILE A 77 7.63 -13.35 -0.93
CA ILE A 77 7.90 -14.55 -0.15
C ILE A 77 6.60 -14.88 0.58
N ALA A 78 6.12 -16.11 0.44
CA ALA A 78 4.83 -16.51 0.98
C ALA A 78 5.00 -17.74 1.88
N GLU A 79 4.36 -17.70 3.06
CA GLU A 79 4.33 -18.81 3.99
C GLU A 79 2.98 -18.79 4.73
N GLY A 80 2.22 -19.88 4.63
CA GLY A 80 0.90 -19.96 5.24
C GLY A 80 0.00 -18.85 4.70
N ASP A 81 -0.62 -18.10 5.60
CA ASP A 81 -1.50 -17.00 5.27
C ASP A 81 -0.76 -15.67 5.08
N TYR A 82 0.56 -15.67 5.22
CA TYR A 82 1.36 -14.44 5.20
C TYR A 82 2.20 -14.31 3.95
N LEU A 83 2.38 -13.04 3.54
CA LEU A 83 3.29 -12.69 2.44
C LEU A 83 4.18 -11.54 2.89
N ALA A 84 5.45 -11.62 2.48
CA ALA A 84 6.35 -10.47 2.50
C ALA A 84 6.52 -10.01 1.06
N VAL A 85 6.17 -8.76 0.77
CA VAL A 85 6.10 -8.23 -0.59
C VAL A 85 7.00 -7.01 -0.69
N GLU A 86 8.10 -7.15 -1.43
CA GLU A 86 8.95 -6.00 -1.73
C GLU A 86 8.47 -5.35 -3.01
N CYS A 87 8.26 -4.03 -2.97
CA CYS A 87 7.74 -3.28 -4.10
C CYS A 87 8.24 -1.84 -4.07
N ARG A 88 8.09 -1.15 -5.21
CA ARG A 88 8.61 0.22 -5.37
C ARG A 88 7.57 1.10 -6.03
N GLY A 89 7.19 2.16 -5.32
CA GLY A 89 6.29 3.16 -5.84
C GLY A 89 7.04 4.22 -6.65
N ARG A 90 6.34 4.83 -7.60
CA ARG A 90 6.84 5.96 -8.38
C ARG A 90 5.73 6.97 -8.58
N VAL A 91 6.02 8.21 -8.20
CA VAL A 91 5.08 9.31 -8.42
C VAL A 91 5.81 10.63 -8.16
N SER A 92 5.36 11.69 -8.83
CA SER A 92 5.76 13.06 -8.52
C SER A 92 4.68 13.72 -7.67
N THR A 93 5.08 14.52 -6.69
CA THR A 93 4.12 15.26 -5.87
C THR A 93 3.83 16.63 -6.47
N LYS A 94 2.73 17.25 -6.03
CA LYS A 94 2.34 18.59 -6.49
C LYS A 94 3.31 19.68 -6.06
N THR A 95 4.16 19.40 -5.04
CA THR A 95 5.24 20.32 -4.66
C THR A 95 6.49 20.16 -5.52
N GLY A 96 6.50 19.21 -6.45
CA GLY A 96 7.62 18.97 -7.36
C GLY A 96 8.63 17.94 -6.84
N LYS A 97 8.45 17.42 -5.63
CA LYS A 97 9.35 16.42 -5.08
C LYS A 97 8.93 15.03 -5.54
N PRO A 98 9.86 14.19 -6.01
CA PRO A 98 9.51 12.79 -6.29
C PRO A 98 9.25 12.03 -4.99
N TYR A 99 8.27 11.13 -5.03
CA TYR A 99 8.00 10.21 -3.94
C TYR A 99 8.10 8.78 -4.47
N ASN A 100 9.34 8.31 -4.66
CA ASN A 100 9.66 6.98 -5.19
C ASN A 100 10.14 6.11 -4.04
N ASN A 101 9.21 5.64 -3.22
CA ASN A 101 9.56 4.92 -2.01
C ASN A 101 9.69 3.41 -2.27
N SER A 102 10.55 2.78 -1.48
CA SER A 102 10.70 1.32 -1.48
C SER A 102 9.96 0.78 -0.27
N TYR A 103 9.15 -0.26 -0.50
CA TYR A 103 8.30 -0.82 0.54
C TYR A 103 8.58 -2.29 0.76
N CYS A 104 8.39 -2.72 2.00
CA CYS A 104 8.14 -4.11 2.32
C CYS A 104 6.77 -4.18 3.00
N TRP A 105 5.82 -4.87 2.38
CA TRP A 105 4.50 -5.11 2.93
C TRP A 105 4.46 -6.48 3.55
N ILE A 106 4.12 -6.55 4.83
CA ILE A 106 3.78 -7.83 5.46
C ILE A 106 2.27 -7.92 5.46
N CYS A 107 1.75 -8.92 4.74
CA CYS A 107 0.33 -9.06 4.49
C CYS A 107 -0.20 -10.36 5.05
N ARG A 108 -1.45 -10.37 5.54
CA ARG A 108 -2.16 -11.58 5.92
C ARG A 108 -3.43 -11.70 5.07
N ILE A 109 -3.61 -12.87 4.46
CA ILE A 109 -4.79 -13.17 3.65
C ILE A 109 -5.57 -14.28 4.36
N ALA A 110 -6.88 -14.09 4.48
CA ALA A 110 -7.80 -15.10 4.99
C ALA A 110 -9.10 -15.02 4.18
N ASP A 111 -9.66 -16.18 3.88
CA ASP A 111 -10.91 -16.29 3.11
C ASP A 111 -10.84 -15.58 1.75
N GLY A 112 -9.67 -15.63 1.13
CA GLY A 112 -9.44 -15.01 -0.19
C GLY A 112 -9.37 -13.49 -0.17
N LYS A 113 -9.30 -12.86 1.01
CA LYS A 113 -9.26 -11.41 1.16
C LYS A 113 -8.05 -10.98 1.96
N LEU A 114 -7.53 -9.81 1.63
CA LEU A 114 -6.44 -9.18 2.37
C LEU A 114 -6.99 -8.60 3.66
N GLN A 115 -6.51 -9.10 4.80
CA GLN A 115 -6.99 -8.73 6.13
C GLN A 115 -6.12 -7.67 6.78
N GLU A 116 -4.82 -7.76 6.60
CA GLU A 116 -3.86 -6.86 7.22
C GLU A 116 -2.70 -6.58 6.26
N LEU A 117 -2.21 -5.36 6.32
CA LEU A 117 -0.99 -4.96 5.63
C LEU A 117 -0.21 -4.05 6.56
N THR A 118 1.03 -4.44 6.87
CA THR A 118 1.97 -3.56 7.58
C THR A 118 3.01 -3.09 6.59
N GLU A 119 3.13 -1.79 6.45
CA GLU A 119 3.98 -1.16 5.44
C GLU A 119 5.25 -0.63 6.08
N TYR A 120 6.38 -1.21 5.72
CA TYR A 120 7.73 -0.76 6.09
C TYR A 120 8.31 -0.01 4.90
N MET A 121 8.95 1.12 5.16
CA MET A 121 9.42 1.99 4.09
C MET A 121 10.51 2.92 4.58
N ASP A 122 11.04 3.74 3.69
CA ASP A 122 11.87 4.88 4.07
C ASP A 122 10.98 5.98 4.62
N THR A 123 10.92 6.07 5.95
CA THR A 123 10.06 7.05 6.63
C THR A 123 10.59 8.47 6.54
N GLU A 124 11.89 8.64 6.35
CA GLU A 124 12.46 9.97 6.10
C GLU A 124 11.96 10.53 4.77
N LEU A 125 11.96 9.72 3.72
CA LEU A 125 11.44 10.14 2.42
C LEU A 125 9.94 10.47 2.52
N LEU A 126 9.18 9.63 3.22
CA LEU A 126 7.76 9.88 3.46
C LEU A 126 7.54 11.25 4.09
N ALA A 127 8.29 11.56 5.15
CA ALA A 127 8.11 12.79 5.92
C ALA A 127 8.58 14.03 5.16
N THR A 128 9.57 13.90 4.28
CA THR A 128 10.13 15.06 3.55
C THR A 128 9.46 15.33 2.21
N ALA A 129 8.94 14.30 1.55
CA ALA A 129 8.30 14.44 0.23
C ALA A 129 6.81 14.78 0.34
N LEU A 130 6.14 14.35 1.41
CA LEU A 130 4.70 14.53 1.57
C LEU A 130 4.40 15.52 2.69
N LEU A 131 3.36 16.34 2.48
CA LEU A 131 2.79 17.15 3.54
C LEU A 131 1.97 16.26 4.46
N PRO A 132 1.74 16.65 5.73
CA PRO A 132 0.85 15.89 6.62
C PRO A 132 -0.53 15.69 5.99
N PRO A 133 -1.25 14.60 6.37
CA PRO A 133 -2.59 14.39 5.84
C PRO A 133 -3.50 15.55 6.21
N GLN A 134 -4.26 16.04 5.22
CA GLN A 134 -5.21 17.13 5.46
C GLN A 134 -6.49 16.56 6.08
N ALA A 135 -6.96 17.19 7.14
CA ALA A 135 -8.25 16.86 7.70
C ALA A 135 -9.37 17.39 6.78
N ASP A 136 -10.39 16.57 6.58
CA ASP A 136 -11.59 16.98 5.83
C ASP A 136 -12.47 17.90 6.67
#